data_d633aadec7f27b1a36db7bd298c70102
#
_entry.id   d633aadec7f27b1a36db7bd298c70102
#
_cell.length_a   1.000
_cell.length_b   1.000
_cell.length_c   1.000
_cell.angle_alpha   90.00
_cell.angle_beta   90.00
_cell.angle_gamma   90.00
#
_symmetry.space_group_name_H-M   'P 1'
#
loop_
_entity.id
_entity.type
_entity.pdbx_description
1 polymer ?
#
loop_
_entity_poly.entity_id
_entity_poly.type
_entity_poly.pdbx_seq_one_letter_code
_entity_poly.pdbx_strand_id
1 'polypeptide(L)'
;MAYERLEHIAVEVADGVAWAVIDHPPINLWDGELTPDLVGLLAGFEGDDASRVLVVTSADPEFFVAHADVQMILDMPSGVQGVPDTPAPINVLFDRLRTCPKVSIALVRGIARGGGSELALACDLRFATPEARFGQPEVALGIIPGAGGTQRLTRLVGRARALEIVLGCGDVSGTEAAAMGYVNREVSDTEIDDFVHGLALRIAAMSPEAVAGAKESVDVAVGDPTAGYVAEAAAFRRALADPVARELMARFLELGGQTREVELGLARLIDELGRTEA
;
A
#
# COMPACT_ATOMS: atom_id res chain seq x y z
N MET A 1 -21.02 8.49 -13.99
CA MET A 1 -19.60 8.71 -14.33
C MET A 1 -18.76 7.63 -13.63
N ALA A 2 -17.57 7.30 -14.12
CA ALA A 2 -16.80 6.13 -13.63
C ALA A 2 -16.42 6.17 -12.14
N TYR A 3 -16.35 7.35 -11.52
CA TYR A 3 -15.89 7.56 -10.14
C TYR A 3 -16.97 8.19 -9.26
N GLU A 4 -18.24 7.98 -9.56
CA GLU A 4 -19.35 8.44 -8.72
C GLU A 4 -19.41 7.66 -7.41
N ARG A 5 -19.63 8.37 -6.29
CA ARG A 5 -19.78 7.83 -4.93
C ARG A 5 -18.49 7.51 -4.16
N LEU A 6 -17.37 8.08 -4.53
CA LEU A 6 -16.19 8.04 -3.67
C LEU A 6 -16.30 9.18 -2.67
N GLU A 7 -16.27 8.87 -1.37
CA GLU A 7 -16.44 9.87 -0.30
C GLU A 7 -15.10 10.43 0.17
N HIS A 8 -14.05 9.58 0.15
CA HIS A 8 -12.71 9.89 0.65
C HIS A 8 -11.64 9.93 -0.44
N ILE A 9 -12.04 9.79 -1.71
CA ILE A 9 -11.10 9.87 -2.84
C ILE A 9 -11.68 10.81 -3.89
N ALA A 10 -11.06 11.97 -4.07
CA ALA A 10 -11.40 12.86 -5.17
C ALA A 10 -10.69 12.42 -6.46
N VAL A 11 -11.42 12.32 -7.57
CA VAL A 11 -10.84 11.93 -8.86
C VAL A 11 -11.08 13.00 -9.91
N GLU A 12 -10.02 13.48 -10.52
CA GLU A 12 -10.04 14.35 -11.68
C GLU A 12 -9.42 13.64 -12.88
N VAL A 13 -10.10 13.68 -14.03
CA VAL A 13 -9.60 13.07 -15.28
C VAL A 13 -9.34 14.15 -16.29
N ALA A 14 -8.10 14.29 -16.71
CA ALA A 14 -7.66 15.22 -17.75
C ALA A 14 -6.56 14.59 -18.61
N ASP A 15 -6.59 14.81 -19.91
CA ASP A 15 -5.55 14.40 -20.87
C ASP A 15 -5.14 12.92 -20.79
N GLY A 16 -6.11 12.06 -20.46
CA GLY A 16 -5.88 10.61 -20.34
C GLY A 16 -5.29 10.17 -18.99
N VAL A 17 -5.19 11.08 -18.01
CA VAL A 17 -4.69 10.80 -16.65
C VAL A 17 -5.82 11.00 -15.65
N ALA A 18 -6.08 9.98 -14.83
CA ALA A 18 -6.95 10.07 -13.65
C ALA A 18 -6.07 10.34 -12.41
N TRP A 19 -6.27 11.50 -11.78
CA TRP A 19 -5.66 11.87 -10.51
C TRP A 19 -6.61 11.52 -9.38
N ALA A 20 -6.24 10.56 -8.56
CA ALA A 20 -6.98 10.12 -7.40
C ALA A 20 -6.29 10.62 -6.14
N VAL A 21 -6.93 11.55 -5.44
CA VAL A 21 -6.41 12.20 -4.23
C VAL A 21 -7.17 11.65 -3.04
N ILE A 22 -6.50 10.91 -2.17
CA ILE A 22 -7.04 10.39 -0.92
C ILE A 22 -7.12 11.54 0.09
N ASP A 23 -8.30 11.71 0.71
CA ASP A 23 -8.57 12.69 1.76
C ASP A 23 -9.48 12.07 2.82
N HIS A 24 -8.89 11.33 3.75
CA HIS A 24 -9.58 10.63 4.84
C HIS A 24 -8.91 10.94 6.19
N PRO A 25 -9.14 12.16 6.73
CA PRO A 25 -8.50 12.59 7.96
C PRO A 25 -8.89 11.72 9.16
N PRO A 26 -8.01 11.61 10.20
CA PRO A 26 -6.83 12.46 10.40
C PRO A 26 -5.52 11.94 9.77
N ILE A 27 -5.45 10.73 9.28
CA ILE A 27 -4.20 10.05 8.87
C ILE A 27 -4.37 9.16 7.62
N ASN A 28 -5.46 9.32 6.89
CA ASN A 28 -5.83 8.44 5.78
C ASN A 28 -5.76 6.95 6.19
N LEU A 29 -6.41 6.62 7.30
CA LEU A 29 -6.44 5.25 7.81
C LEU A 29 -7.20 4.35 6.82
N TRP A 30 -6.65 3.20 6.49
CA TRP A 30 -7.36 2.25 5.67
C TRP A 30 -8.33 1.42 6.53
N ASP A 31 -9.56 1.85 6.56
CA ASP A 31 -10.66 1.32 7.36
C ASP A 31 -11.84 0.82 6.50
N GLY A 32 -13.00 0.63 7.17
CA GLY A 32 -14.24 0.22 6.52
C GLY A 32 -14.85 1.28 5.61
N GLU A 33 -14.46 2.55 5.72
CA GLU A 33 -14.96 3.67 4.90
C GLU A 33 -14.08 3.85 3.65
N LEU A 34 -12.76 3.80 3.78
CA LEU A 34 -11.84 3.92 2.65
C LEU A 34 -11.83 2.66 1.74
N THR A 35 -12.11 1.47 2.29
CA THR A 35 -12.11 0.22 1.51
C THR A 35 -13.08 0.25 0.32
N PRO A 36 -14.37 0.61 0.45
CA PRO A 36 -15.28 0.70 -0.69
C PRO A 36 -14.83 1.74 -1.71
N ASP A 37 -14.21 2.83 -1.29
CA ASP A 37 -13.69 3.85 -2.19
C ASP A 37 -12.52 3.33 -3.04
N LEU A 38 -11.59 2.58 -2.44
CA LEU A 38 -10.52 1.92 -3.19
C LEU A 38 -11.07 0.90 -4.20
N VAL A 39 -12.08 0.12 -3.82
CA VAL A 39 -12.76 -0.80 -4.74
C VAL A 39 -13.43 -0.03 -5.89
N GLY A 40 -14.13 1.07 -5.55
CA GLY A 40 -14.78 1.94 -6.52
C GLY A 40 -13.81 2.63 -7.47
N LEU A 41 -12.68 3.13 -6.93
CA LEU A 41 -11.60 3.74 -7.72
C LEU A 41 -11.06 2.76 -8.77
N LEU A 42 -10.72 1.54 -8.36
CA LEU A 42 -10.16 0.54 -9.27
C LEU A 42 -11.18 0.12 -10.33
N ALA A 43 -12.43 -0.12 -9.93
CA ALA A 43 -13.48 -0.45 -10.87
C ALA A 43 -13.76 0.70 -11.86
N GLY A 44 -13.76 1.94 -11.37
CA GLY A 44 -13.89 3.13 -12.19
C GLY A 44 -12.76 3.26 -13.19
N PHE A 45 -11.51 3.12 -12.73
CA PHE A 45 -10.32 3.23 -13.58
C PHE A 45 -10.28 2.14 -14.67
N GLU A 46 -10.60 0.91 -14.34
CA GLU A 46 -10.67 -0.18 -15.33
C GLU A 46 -11.70 0.08 -16.42
N GLY A 47 -12.88 0.61 -16.04
CA GLY A 47 -14.01 0.85 -16.94
C GLY A 47 -14.01 2.22 -17.65
N ASP A 48 -13.09 3.13 -17.32
CA ASP A 48 -13.08 4.49 -17.87
C ASP A 48 -12.19 4.60 -19.11
N ASP A 49 -12.78 4.62 -20.29
CA ASP A 49 -12.05 4.77 -21.56
C ASP A 49 -11.33 6.13 -21.71
N ALA A 50 -11.69 7.14 -20.90
CA ALA A 50 -11.05 8.45 -20.92
C ALA A 50 -9.70 8.46 -20.19
N SER A 51 -9.47 7.56 -19.24
CA SER A 51 -8.22 7.46 -18.49
C SER A 51 -7.36 6.28 -18.96
N ARG A 52 -6.07 6.49 -19.06
CA ARG A 52 -5.03 5.50 -19.43
C ARG A 52 -3.97 5.33 -18.35
N VAL A 53 -3.83 6.34 -17.50
CA VAL A 53 -2.93 6.35 -16.34
C VAL A 53 -3.72 6.77 -15.12
N LEU A 54 -3.54 6.05 -14.03
CA LEU A 54 -4.03 6.40 -12.69
C LEU A 54 -2.85 6.90 -11.86
N VAL A 55 -2.95 8.09 -11.29
CA VAL A 55 -2.03 8.58 -10.27
C VAL A 55 -2.78 8.60 -8.93
N VAL A 56 -2.27 7.85 -7.95
CA VAL A 56 -2.80 7.83 -6.58
C VAL A 56 -1.88 8.66 -5.71
N THR A 57 -2.45 9.65 -5.03
CA THR A 57 -1.74 10.53 -4.08
C THR A 57 -2.65 10.88 -2.91
N SER A 58 -2.21 11.77 -2.03
CA SER A 58 -2.92 12.20 -0.84
C SER A 58 -3.05 13.72 -0.78
N ALA A 59 -4.14 14.21 -0.21
CA ALA A 59 -4.32 15.61 0.18
C ALA A 59 -3.52 15.95 1.46
N ASP A 60 -3.26 14.97 2.32
CA ASP A 60 -2.46 15.14 3.52
C ASP A 60 -0.96 15.05 3.18
N PRO A 61 -0.16 16.08 3.47
CA PRO A 61 1.28 16.08 3.16
C PRO A 61 2.09 15.13 4.05
N GLU A 62 1.58 14.75 5.22
CA GLU A 62 2.28 13.88 6.18
C GLU A 62 1.86 12.42 6.06
N PHE A 63 0.69 12.11 5.47
CA PHE A 63 0.18 10.75 5.33
C PHE A 63 -0.30 10.48 3.91
N PHE A 64 0.29 9.48 3.28
CA PHE A 64 -0.29 8.87 2.08
C PHE A 64 -1.46 7.96 2.49
N VAL A 65 -1.19 6.89 3.20
CA VAL A 65 -2.11 6.05 3.97
C VAL A 65 -1.33 5.50 5.15
N ALA A 66 -1.73 5.83 6.38
CA ALA A 66 -0.97 5.50 7.58
C ALA A 66 -0.73 3.99 7.70
N HIS A 67 -1.79 3.21 7.72
CA HIS A 67 -1.84 1.74 7.68
C HIS A 67 -3.31 1.26 7.67
N ALA A 68 -3.56 -0.04 7.70
CA ALA A 68 -4.90 -0.60 7.89
C ALA A 68 -5.36 -0.44 9.34
N ASP A 69 -6.67 -0.22 9.55
CA ASP A 69 -7.26 -0.06 10.86
C ASP A 69 -7.06 -1.31 11.73
N VAL A 70 -6.33 -1.15 12.83
CA VAL A 70 -6.01 -2.23 13.78
C VAL A 70 -7.28 -2.73 14.49
N GLN A 71 -8.26 -1.85 14.75
CA GLN A 71 -9.53 -2.28 15.31
C GLN A 71 -10.30 -3.19 14.33
N MET A 72 -10.32 -2.83 13.06
CA MET A 72 -10.90 -3.67 12.00
C MET A 72 -10.23 -5.05 11.94
N ILE A 73 -8.90 -5.12 12.13
CA ILE A 73 -8.17 -6.40 12.19
C ILE A 73 -8.52 -7.20 13.44
N LEU A 74 -8.63 -6.54 14.61
CA LEU A 74 -9.06 -7.17 15.87
C LEU A 74 -10.46 -7.80 15.77
N ASP A 75 -11.35 -7.17 15.00
CA ASP A 75 -12.73 -7.64 14.80
C ASP A 75 -12.82 -8.83 13.82
N MET A 76 -11.72 -9.14 13.11
CA MET A 76 -11.70 -10.32 12.23
C MET A 76 -11.83 -11.61 13.04
N PRO A 77 -12.53 -12.64 12.49
CA PRO A 77 -12.60 -13.95 13.12
C PRO A 77 -11.21 -14.56 13.34
N SER A 78 -10.89 -14.88 14.59
CA SER A 78 -9.58 -15.43 15.00
C SER A 78 -9.47 -16.96 14.89
N GLY A 79 -10.54 -17.65 14.51
CA GLY A 79 -10.51 -19.09 14.35
C GLY A 79 -9.77 -19.50 13.07
N VAL A 80 -8.76 -20.37 13.19
CA VAL A 80 -8.12 -20.98 12.01
C VAL A 80 -9.11 -21.91 11.33
N GLN A 81 -9.88 -21.41 10.39
CA GLN A 81 -10.74 -22.21 9.54
C GLN A 81 -9.96 -22.67 8.30
N GLY A 82 -9.21 -23.77 8.44
CA GLY A 82 -8.46 -24.36 7.33
C GLY A 82 -7.27 -23.54 6.83
N VAL A 83 -6.46 -24.14 5.97
CA VAL A 83 -5.41 -23.42 5.21
C VAL A 83 -6.11 -22.81 3.99
N PRO A 84 -6.00 -21.49 3.76
CA PRO A 84 -6.55 -20.90 2.55
C PRO A 84 -5.88 -21.51 1.32
N ASP A 85 -6.68 -21.81 0.33
CA ASP A 85 -6.27 -22.28 -1.00
C ASP A 85 -6.36 -21.16 -2.06
N THR A 86 -6.83 -19.99 -1.64
CA THR A 86 -6.98 -18.80 -2.48
C THR A 86 -6.32 -17.59 -1.81
N PRO A 87 -5.86 -16.60 -2.58
CA PRO A 87 -5.39 -15.30 -2.06
C PRO A 87 -6.46 -14.62 -1.20
N ALA A 88 -6.05 -13.79 -0.25
CA ALA A 88 -6.97 -12.92 0.48
C ALA A 88 -7.68 -11.95 -0.51
N PRO A 89 -8.96 -11.57 -0.25
CA PRO A 89 -9.70 -10.66 -1.14
C PRO A 89 -8.95 -9.37 -1.46
N ILE A 90 -8.20 -8.85 -0.49
CA ILE A 90 -7.39 -7.64 -0.68
C ILE A 90 -6.21 -7.86 -1.63
N ASN A 91 -5.59 -9.04 -1.61
CA ASN A 91 -4.54 -9.38 -2.57
C ASN A 91 -5.10 -9.46 -3.99
N VAL A 92 -6.33 -10.00 -4.14
CA VAL A 92 -7.03 -10.02 -5.43
C VAL A 92 -7.35 -8.59 -5.89
N LEU A 93 -7.83 -7.72 -4.99
CA LEU A 93 -8.11 -6.32 -5.30
C LEU A 93 -6.85 -5.60 -5.79
N PHE A 94 -5.77 -5.70 -5.04
CA PHE A 94 -4.52 -5.02 -5.40
C PHE A 94 -3.84 -5.61 -6.65
N ASP A 95 -4.02 -6.91 -6.90
CA ASP A 95 -3.48 -7.53 -8.10
C ASP A 95 -4.17 -7.04 -9.39
N ARG A 96 -5.38 -6.46 -9.28
CA ARG A 96 -6.05 -5.79 -10.40
C ARG A 96 -5.24 -4.60 -10.93
N LEU A 97 -4.50 -3.85 -10.08
CA LEU A 97 -3.60 -2.79 -10.54
C LEU A 97 -2.48 -3.35 -11.42
N ARG A 98 -1.88 -4.46 -11.01
CA ARG A 98 -0.84 -5.13 -11.79
C ARG A 98 -1.39 -5.69 -13.11
N THR A 99 -2.54 -6.35 -13.08
CA THR A 99 -3.13 -7.01 -14.27
C THR A 99 -3.94 -6.08 -15.17
N CYS A 100 -4.28 -4.86 -14.70
CA CYS A 100 -4.94 -3.85 -15.53
C CYS A 100 -4.04 -3.49 -16.73
N PRO A 101 -4.57 -3.43 -17.97
CA PRO A 101 -3.77 -3.04 -19.13
C PRO A 101 -3.31 -1.58 -19.13
N LYS A 102 -3.85 -0.76 -18.20
CA LYS A 102 -3.48 0.64 -17.98
C LYS A 102 -2.40 0.75 -16.91
N VAL A 103 -1.79 1.92 -16.75
CA VAL A 103 -0.68 2.14 -15.82
C VAL A 103 -1.15 2.84 -14.55
N SER A 104 -0.66 2.36 -13.41
CA SER A 104 -0.89 2.97 -12.09
C SER A 104 0.42 3.52 -11.50
N ILE A 105 0.33 4.72 -10.91
CA ILE A 105 1.46 5.43 -10.30
C ILE A 105 1.08 5.82 -8.88
N ALA A 106 1.88 5.46 -7.89
CA ALA A 106 1.79 6.01 -6.54
C ALA A 106 2.75 7.21 -6.42
N LEU A 107 2.22 8.36 -6.00
CA LEU A 107 2.97 9.55 -5.65
C LEU A 107 2.89 9.73 -4.14
N VAL A 108 4.01 9.51 -3.44
CA VAL A 108 4.05 9.44 -1.98
C VAL A 108 4.93 10.55 -1.41
N ARG A 109 4.30 11.46 -0.64
CA ARG A 109 5.01 12.52 0.08
C ARG A 109 5.24 12.19 1.54
N GLY A 110 4.21 11.63 2.16
CA GLY A 110 4.16 11.34 3.58
C GLY A 110 4.34 9.86 3.91
N ILE A 111 3.73 9.46 4.99
CA ILE A 111 3.80 8.12 5.56
C ILE A 111 2.93 7.14 4.77
N ALA A 112 3.53 6.02 4.38
CA ALA A 112 2.88 4.86 3.78
C ALA A 112 3.38 3.59 4.49
N ARG A 113 2.65 3.11 5.49
CA ARG A 113 3.00 1.91 6.26
C ARG A 113 1.96 0.81 6.09
N GLY A 114 2.33 -0.44 6.35
CA GLY A 114 1.42 -1.56 6.29
C GLY A 114 0.56 -1.55 5.03
N GLY A 115 -0.76 -1.55 5.19
CA GLY A 115 -1.72 -1.47 4.07
C GLY A 115 -1.49 -0.31 3.12
N GLY A 116 -1.05 0.87 3.61
CA GLY A 116 -0.69 2.01 2.76
C GLY A 116 0.55 1.76 1.91
N SER A 117 1.56 1.14 2.49
CA SER A 117 2.73 0.66 1.77
C SER A 117 2.36 -0.41 0.74
N GLU A 118 1.47 -1.33 1.09
CA GLU A 118 1.00 -2.41 0.23
C GLU A 118 0.18 -1.88 -0.97
N LEU A 119 -0.61 -0.81 -0.76
CA LEU A 119 -1.28 -0.08 -1.85
C LEU A 119 -0.25 0.54 -2.81
N ALA A 120 0.75 1.24 -2.28
CA ALA A 120 1.83 1.81 -3.08
C ALA A 120 2.60 0.72 -3.85
N LEU A 121 2.91 -0.41 -3.20
CA LEU A 121 3.57 -1.58 -3.80
C LEU A 121 2.74 -2.25 -4.90
N ALA A 122 1.42 -2.12 -4.85
CA ALA A 122 0.52 -2.67 -5.86
C ALA A 122 0.48 -1.83 -7.14
N CYS A 123 0.78 -0.54 -7.07
CA CYS A 123 0.92 0.31 -8.26
C CYS A 123 2.10 -0.14 -9.12
N ASP A 124 2.03 0.10 -10.43
CA ASP A 124 3.12 -0.22 -11.36
C ASP A 124 4.38 0.59 -11.05
N LEU A 125 4.22 1.88 -10.83
CA LEU A 125 5.31 2.82 -10.56
C LEU A 125 5.08 3.51 -9.20
N ARG A 126 6.17 3.89 -8.53
CA ARG A 126 6.20 4.62 -7.27
C ARG A 126 7.24 5.71 -7.31
N PHE A 127 6.83 6.92 -6.96
CA PHE A 127 7.72 8.07 -6.79
C PHE A 127 7.49 8.66 -5.41
N ALA A 128 8.55 9.11 -4.77
CA ALA A 128 8.48 9.60 -3.40
C ALA A 128 9.33 10.85 -3.21
N THR A 129 8.94 11.68 -2.24
CA THR A 129 9.83 12.72 -1.75
C THR A 129 10.89 12.13 -0.82
N PRO A 130 12.00 12.83 -0.55
CA PRO A 130 13.01 12.38 0.43
C PRO A 130 12.43 12.09 1.81
N GLU A 131 11.45 12.90 2.23
CA GLU A 131 10.79 12.86 3.54
C GLU A 131 9.74 11.77 3.67
N ALA A 132 9.29 11.19 2.56
CA ALA A 132 8.35 10.08 2.57
C ALA A 132 8.89 8.93 3.44
N ARG A 133 7.98 8.19 4.07
CA ARG A 133 8.34 7.07 4.95
C ARG A 133 7.53 5.84 4.58
N PHE A 134 8.24 4.75 4.36
CA PHE A 134 7.66 3.45 4.06
C PHE A 134 7.98 2.47 5.19
N GLY A 135 7.07 1.56 5.49
CA GLY A 135 7.30 0.54 6.51
C GLY A 135 6.28 -0.58 6.47
N GLN A 136 6.61 -1.66 7.19
CA GLN A 136 5.73 -2.81 7.41
C GLN A 136 5.74 -3.14 8.91
N PRO A 137 4.93 -2.45 9.74
CA PRO A 137 5.00 -2.55 11.20
C PRO A 137 4.24 -3.74 11.78
N GLU A 138 3.63 -4.58 10.97
CA GLU A 138 2.69 -5.63 11.35
C GLU A 138 3.26 -6.63 12.35
N VAL A 139 4.56 -6.96 12.24
CA VAL A 139 5.20 -7.95 13.12
C VAL A 139 5.28 -7.46 14.56
N ALA A 140 5.41 -6.14 14.78
CA ALA A 140 5.33 -5.55 16.12
C ALA A 140 3.96 -5.73 16.78
N LEU A 141 2.91 -5.95 15.99
CA LEU A 141 1.54 -6.22 16.42
C LEU A 141 1.22 -7.73 16.48
N GLY A 142 2.21 -8.60 16.31
CA GLY A 142 2.04 -10.06 16.32
C GLY A 142 1.38 -10.64 15.07
N ILE A 143 1.23 -9.86 14.01
CA ILE A 143 0.71 -10.31 12.70
C ILE A 143 1.78 -10.14 11.62
N ILE A 144 1.44 -10.36 10.36
CA ILE A 144 2.34 -10.11 9.23
C ILE A 144 1.63 -9.23 8.18
N PRO A 145 2.35 -8.60 7.24
CA PRO A 145 1.73 -7.97 6.08
C PRO A 145 0.78 -8.94 5.36
N GLY A 146 -0.45 -8.53 5.08
CA GLY A 146 -1.50 -9.42 4.58
C GLY A 146 -2.13 -8.99 3.25
N ALA A 147 -1.70 -7.85 2.70
CA ALA A 147 -2.20 -7.34 1.42
C ALA A 147 -1.14 -7.38 0.30
N GLY A 148 -0.20 -8.34 0.38
CA GLY A 148 0.84 -8.59 -0.61
C GLY A 148 2.20 -7.97 -0.30
N GLY A 149 2.37 -7.37 0.88
CA GLY A 149 3.60 -6.70 1.29
C GLY A 149 4.79 -7.65 1.29
N THR A 150 4.66 -8.84 1.85
CA THR A 150 5.74 -9.84 1.87
C THR A 150 6.14 -10.28 0.46
N GLN A 151 5.20 -10.31 -0.47
CA GLN A 151 5.43 -10.81 -1.83
C GLN A 151 5.97 -9.73 -2.76
N ARG A 152 5.34 -8.55 -2.78
CA ARG A 152 5.73 -7.46 -3.68
C ARG A 152 7.06 -6.83 -3.25
N LEU A 153 7.21 -6.54 -1.95
CA LEU A 153 8.45 -5.95 -1.42
C LEU A 153 9.65 -6.87 -1.69
N THR A 154 9.52 -8.18 -1.42
CA THR A 154 10.62 -9.13 -1.64
C THR A 154 11.05 -9.18 -3.10
N ARG A 155 10.12 -9.05 -4.05
CA ARG A 155 10.44 -9.01 -5.48
C ARG A 155 11.18 -7.75 -5.90
N LEU A 156 10.92 -6.62 -5.23
CA LEU A 156 11.56 -5.34 -5.53
C LEU A 156 12.95 -5.23 -4.91
N VAL A 157 13.09 -5.48 -3.61
CA VAL A 157 14.31 -5.17 -2.85
C VAL A 157 15.15 -6.39 -2.51
N GLY A 158 14.65 -7.59 -2.81
CA GLY A 158 15.28 -8.86 -2.45
C GLY A 158 15.02 -9.26 -1.00
N ARG A 159 15.26 -10.56 -0.71
CA ARG A 159 14.90 -11.20 0.58
C ARG A 159 15.50 -10.49 1.81
N ALA A 160 16.78 -10.12 1.74
CA ALA A 160 17.47 -9.58 2.93
C ALA A 160 16.87 -8.25 3.39
N ARG A 161 16.69 -7.29 2.47
CA ARG A 161 16.08 -5.99 2.76
C ARG A 161 14.61 -6.11 3.12
N ALA A 162 13.87 -6.99 2.45
CA ALA A 162 12.47 -7.25 2.81
C ALA A 162 12.35 -7.77 4.25
N LEU A 163 13.21 -8.69 4.69
CA LEU A 163 13.23 -9.18 6.08
C LEU A 163 13.64 -8.08 7.07
N GLU A 164 14.61 -7.24 6.73
CA GLU A 164 15.00 -6.10 7.56
C GLU A 164 13.81 -5.15 7.81
N ILE A 165 13.05 -4.81 6.77
CA ILE A 165 11.88 -3.91 6.87
C ILE A 165 10.75 -4.60 7.65
N VAL A 166 10.39 -5.84 7.28
CA VAL A 166 9.25 -6.55 7.86
C VAL A 166 9.49 -6.98 9.31
N LEU A 167 10.71 -7.42 9.65
CA LEU A 167 11.03 -7.87 11.01
C LEU A 167 11.50 -6.72 11.90
N GLY A 168 12.15 -5.72 11.32
CA GLY A 168 12.60 -4.54 12.03
C GLY A 168 11.49 -3.55 12.34
N CYS A 169 10.37 -3.59 11.61
CA CYS A 169 9.21 -2.70 11.77
C CYS A 169 9.55 -1.20 11.73
N GLY A 170 10.75 -0.86 11.24
CA GLY A 170 11.23 0.51 11.13
C GLY A 170 10.80 1.20 9.84
N ASP A 171 10.82 2.52 9.86
CA ASP A 171 10.60 3.33 8.68
C ASP A 171 11.83 3.32 7.77
N VAL A 172 11.56 3.33 6.48
CA VAL A 172 12.52 3.57 5.39
C VAL A 172 12.19 4.91 4.77
N SER A 173 13.13 5.84 4.74
CA SER A 173 12.96 7.15 4.10
C SER A 173 12.80 7.01 2.57
N GLY A 174 12.23 8.04 1.91
CA GLY A 174 12.14 8.07 0.45
C GLY A 174 13.50 7.91 -0.23
N THR A 175 14.54 8.51 0.34
CA THR A 175 15.94 8.38 -0.14
C THR A 175 16.43 6.94 -0.06
N GLU A 176 16.26 6.27 1.08
CA GLU A 176 16.64 4.87 1.24
C GLU A 176 15.80 3.95 0.36
N ALA A 177 14.49 4.24 0.24
CA ALA A 177 13.57 3.50 -0.63
C ALA A 177 14.00 3.56 -2.10
N ALA A 178 14.44 4.71 -2.59
CA ALA A 178 14.98 4.86 -3.93
C ALA A 178 16.31 4.10 -4.10
N ALA A 179 17.21 4.20 -3.11
CA ALA A 179 18.51 3.53 -3.15
C ALA A 179 18.41 1.99 -3.18
N MET A 180 17.34 1.43 -2.58
CA MET A 180 17.16 -0.03 -2.57
C MET A 180 16.19 -0.57 -3.64
N GLY A 181 15.54 0.32 -4.40
CA GLY A 181 14.56 -0.08 -5.44
C GLY A 181 13.15 -0.33 -4.90
N TYR A 182 12.81 0.14 -3.71
CA TYR A 182 11.46 0.12 -3.17
C TYR A 182 10.56 1.08 -3.95
N VAL A 183 11.07 2.27 -4.26
CA VAL A 183 10.47 3.22 -5.20
C VAL A 183 11.34 3.40 -6.43
N ASN A 184 10.75 3.83 -7.54
CA ASN A 184 11.46 4.04 -8.80
C ASN A 184 12.47 5.19 -8.70
N ARG A 185 12.08 6.26 -8.03
CA ARG A 185 12.92 7.45 -7.79
C ARG A 185 12.44 8.24 -6.58
N GLU A 186 13.39 8.88 -5.92
CA GLU A 186 13.18 10.05 -5.09
C GLU A 186 13.16 11.29 -5.98
N VAL A 187 12.23 12.20 -5.72
CA VAL A 187 12.11 13.50 -6.40
C VAL A 187 11.80 14.55 -5.34
N SER A 188 12.40 15.73 -5.43
CA SER A 188 12.15 16.81 -4.47
C SER A 188 10.66 17.18 -4.41
N ASP A 189 10.19 17.63 -3.24
CA ASP A 189 8.79 17.99 -3.05
C ASP A 189 8.31 19.09 -4.01
N THR A 190 9.22 20.00 -4.39
CA THR A 190 8.94 21.08 -5.34
C THR A 190 8.85 20.64 -6.80
N GLU A 191 9.33 19.45 -7.15
CA GLU A 191 9.40 18.96 -8.53
C GLU A 191 8.56 17.71 -8.79
N ILE A 192 8.13 17.01 -7.74
CA ILE A 192 7.53 15.68 -7.87
C ILE A 192 6.20 15.70 -8.65
N ASP A 193 5.38 16.76 -8.49
CA ASP A 193 4.13 16.90 -9.24
C ASP A 193 4.39 17.03 -10.73
N ASP A 194 5.27 17.95 -11.12
CA ASP A 194 5.61 18.19 -12.52
C ASP A 194 6.26 16.95 -13.14
N PHE A 195 7.11 16.27 -12.38
CA PHE A 195 7.77 15.04 -12.80
C PHE A 195 6.76 13.93 -13.07
N VAL A 196 5.88 13.63 -12.10
CA VAL A 196 4.88 12.56 -12.23
C VAL A 196 3.85 12.92 -13.29
N HIS A 197 3.38 14.17 -13.33
CA HIS A 197 2.46 14.65 -14.34
C HIS A 197 3.04 14.48 -15.75
N GLY A 198 4.26 14.95 -15.97
CA GLY A 198 4.94 14.81 -17.27
C GLY A 198 5.14 13.36 -17.69
N LEU A 199 5.44 12.46 -16.76
CA LEU A 199 5.55 11.04 -17.02
C LEU A 199 4.19 10.42 -17.38
N ALA A 200 3.14 10.73 -16.58
CA ALA A 200 1.79 10.24 -16.80
C ALA A 200 1.23 10.65 -18.17
N LEU A 201 1.36 11.93 -18.52
CA LEU A 201 0.96 12.44 -19.85
C LEU A 201 1.69 11.73 -20.99
N ARG A 202 3.00 11.53 -20.84
CA ARG A 202 3.78 10.82 -21.84
C ARG A 202 3.31 9.39 -22.03
N ILE A 203 3.00 8.66 -20.94
CA ILE A 203 2.47 7.30 -21.00
C ILE A 203 1.07 7.31 -21.60
N ALA A 204 0.20 8.23 -21.19
CA ALA A 204 -1.17 8.35 -21.70
C ALA A 204 -1.23 8.63 -23.21
N ALA A 205 -0.21 9.27 -23.79
CA ALA A 205 -0.09 9.54 -25.21
C ALA A 205 0.40 8.32 -26.04
N MET A 206 0.87 7.24 -25.39
CA MET A 206 1.36 6.05 -26.09
C MET A 206 0.19 5.15 -26.55
N SER A 207 0.48 4.22 -27.49
CA SER A 207 -0.48 3.20 -27.90
C SER A 207 -0.90 2.34 -26.70
N PRO A 208 -2.20 2.23 -26.39
CA PRO A 208 -2.68 1.38 -25.30
C PRO A 208 -2.24 -0.09 -25.43
N GLU A 209 -2.26 -0.60 -26.65
CA GLU A 209 -1.81 -1.98 -26.95
C GLU A 209 -0.32 -2.18 -26.65
N ALA A 210 0.51 -1.20 -27.00
CA ALA A 210 1.95 -1.27 -26.72
C ALA A 210 2.23 -1.19 -25.21
N VAL A 211 1.50 -0.33 -24.48
CA VAL A 211 1.62 -0.21 -23.01
C VAL A 211 1.19 -1.51 -22.33
N ALA A 212 0.03 -2.06 -22.68
CA ALA A 212 -0.47 -3.32 -22.16
C ALA A 212 0.47 -4.49 -22.42
N GLY A 213 0.94 -4.65 -23.66
CA GLY A 213 1.88 -5.70 -24.03
C GLY A 213 3.24 -5.58 -23.34
N ALA A 214 3.71 -4.36 -23.09
CA ALA A 214 4.94 -4.13 -22.33
C ALA A 214 4.78 -4.55 -20.87
N LYS A 215 3.66 -4.18 -20.22
CA LYS A 215 3.35 -4.61 -18.85
C LYS A 215 3.29 -6.12 -18.74
N GLU A 216 2.49 -6.77 -19.59
CA GLU A 216 2.36 -8.23 -19.62
C GLU A 216 3.73 -8.92 -19.76
N SER A 217 4.56 -8.43 -20.67
CA SER A 217 5.89 -9.01 -20.91
C SER A 217 6.82 -8.87 -19.70
N VAL A 218 6.76 -7.74 -19.00
CA VAL A 218 7.52 -7.49 -17.77
C VAL A 218 7.01 -8.42 -16.64
N ASP A 219 5.70 -8.56 -16.50
CA ASP A 219 5.09 -9.43 -15.49
C ASP A 219 5.48 -10.91 -15.68
N VAL A 220 5.51 -11.39 -16.91
CA VAL A 220 5.98 -12.75 -17.23
C VAL A 220 7.42 -12.97 -16.74
N ALA A 221 8.29 -11.96 -16.86
CA ALA A 221 9.67 -12.05 -16.39
C ALA A 221 9.79 -12.10 -14.86
N VAL A 222 8.87 -11.45 -14.14
CA VAL A 222 8.82 -11.46 -12.66
C VAL A 222 8.16 -12.74 -12.11
N GLY A 223 7.22 -13.32 -12.85
CA GLY A 223 6.47 -14.52 -12.49
C GLY A 223 5.20 -14.26 -11.68
N ASP A 224 4.30 -15.24 -11.69
CA ASP A 224 2.99 -15.17 -11.02
C ASP A 224 3.14 -15.16 -9.49
N PRO A 225 2.60 -14.15 -8.78
CA PRO A 225 2.66 -14.06 -7.33
C PRO A 225 1.60 -14.89 -6.58
N THR A 226 0.65 -15.51 -7.26
CA THR A 226 -0.56 -16.13 -6.65
C THR A 226 -0.24 -17.13 -5.54
N ALA A 227 0.71 -18.04 -5.77
CA ALA A 227 1.12 -19.01 -4.74
C ALA A 227 1.71 -18.31 -3.50
N GLY A 228 2.42 -17.20 -3.69
CA GLY A 228 2.94 -16.37 -2.61
C GLY A 228 1.83 -15.70 -1.80
N TYR A 229 0.79 -15.18 -2.45
CA TYR A 229 -0.37 -14.59 -1.76
C TYR A 229 -1.16 -15.62 -0.96
N VAL A 230 -1.31 -16.84 -1.45
CA VAL A 230 -1.92 -17.93 -0.69
C VAL A 230 -1.10 -18.27 0.56
N ALA A 231 0.23 -18.35 0.44
CA ALA A 231 1.12 -18.60 1.57
C ALA A 231 1.09 -17.46 2.60
N GLU A 232 1.05 -16.21 2.15
CA GLU A 232 0.92 -15.01 2.98
C GLU A 232 -0.41 -15.02 3.75
N ALA A 233 -1.54 -15.26 3.07
CA ALA A 233 -2.86 -15.35 3.71
C ALA A 233 -2.91 -16.46 4.77
N ALA A 234 -2.27 -17.60 4.52
CA ALA A 234 -2.16 -18.69 5.50
C ALA A 234 -1.31 -18.29 6.72
N ALA A 235 -0.20 -17.59 6.50
CA ALA A 235 0.67 -17.12 7.57
C ALA A 235 0.02 -16.02 8.40
N PHE A 236 -0.65 -15.05 7.76
CA PHE A 236 -1.43 -14.01 8.43
C PHE A 236 -2.49 -14.60 9.35
N ARG A 237 -3.29 -15.55 8.87
CA ARG A 237 -4.34 -16.20 9.68
C ARG A 237 -3.75 -16.94 10.88
N ARG A 238 -2.60 -17.62 10.71
CA ARG A 238 -1.93 -18.27 11.85
C ARG A 238 -1.45 -17.27 12.89
N ALA A 239 -0.86 -16.16 12.46
CA ALA A 239 -0.40 -15.09 13.36
C ALA A 239 -1.60 -14.45 14.09
N LEU A 240 -2.67 -14.11 13.37
CA LEU A 240 -3.90 -13.52 13.95
C LEU A 240 -4.60 -14.46 14.94
N ALA A 241 -4.43 -15.78 14.82
CA ALA A 241 -4.99 -16.77 15.74
C ALA A 241 -4.19 -16.86 17.06
N ASP A 242 -2.97 -16.35 17.13
CA ASP A 242 -2.18 -16.29 18.36
C ASP A 242 -2.79 -15.25 19.32
N PRO A 243 -3.09 -15.61 20.59
CA PRO A 243 -3.58 -14.66 21.59
C PRO A 243 -2.66 -13.43 21.75
N VAL A 244 -1.35 -13.60 21.64
CA VAL A 244 -0.36 -12.52 21.74
C VAL A 244 -0.61 -11.41 20.71
N ALA A 245 -1.04 -11.76 19.49
CA ALA A 245 -1.36 -10.75 18.48
C ALA A 245 -2.50 -9.82 18.92
N ARG A 246 -3.54 -10.40 19.57
CA ARG A 246 -4.65 -9.59 20.09
C ARG A 246 -4.23 -8.69 21.25
N GLU A 247 -3.38 -9.19 22.12
CA GLU A 247 -2.83 -8.41 23.24
C GLU A 247 -1.99 -7.24 22.72
N LEU A 248 -1.10 -7.49 21.77
CA LEU A 248 -0.26 -6.45 21.16
C LEU A 248 -1.08 -5.40 20.40
N MET A 249 -2.08 -5.80 19.62
CA MET A 249 -2.97 -4.88 18.91
C MET A 249 -3.81 -4.04 19.86
N ALA A 250 -4.38 -4.65 20.92
CA ALA A 250 -5.13 -3.91 21.94
C ALA A 250 -4.21 -2.90 22.64
N ARG A 251 -3.02 -3.30 23.05
CA ARG A 251 -2.03 -2.42 23.67
C ARG A 251 -1.59 -1.29 22.73
N PHE A 252 -1.41 -1.57 21.45
CA PHE A 252 -1.13 -0.55 20.45
C PHE A 252 -2.19 0.56 20.45
N LEU A 253 -3.47 0.20 20.46
CA LEU A 253 -4.58 1.15 20.51
C LEU A 253 -4.63 1.89 21.85
N GLU A 254 -4.43 1.20 22.99
CA GLU A 254 -4.38 1.81 24.33
C GLU A 254 -3.26 2.86 24.46
N LEU A 255 -2.12 2.63 23.81
CA LEU A 255 -0.98 3.55 23.78
C LEU A 255 -1.16 4.71 22.78
N GLY A 256 -2.34 4.82 22.17
CA GLY A 256 -2.70 5.91 21.27
C GLY A 256 -2.33 5.66 19.80
N GLY A 257 -2.03 4.44 19.41
CA GLY A 257 -1.91 4.05 18.01
C GLY A 257 -3.12 4.52 17.19
N GLN A 258 -2.93 4.82 15.92
CA GLN A 258 -3.91 5.44 15.01
C GLN A 258 -4.26 6.90 15.33
N THR A 259 -3.56 7.54 16.28
CA THR A 259 -3.63 8.99 16.43
C THR A 259 -2.51 9.67 15.63
N ARG A 260 -2.80 10.84 15.06
CA ARG A 260 -1.82 11.57 14.26
C ARG A 260 -0.50 11.82 15.01
N GLU A 261 -0.58 12.17 16.29
CA GLU A 261 0.59 12.43 17.12
C GLU A 261 1.50 11.20 17.24
N VAL A 262 0.92 10.04 17.54
CA VAL A 262 1.67 8.79 17.71
C VAL A 262 2.18 8.28 16.37
N GLU A 263 1.38 8.39 15.32
CA GLU A 263 1.76 7.91 13.98
C GLU A 263 2.94 8.68 13.38
N LEU A 264 3.08 9.96 13.67
CA LEU A 264 4.26 10.74 13.26
C LEU A 264 5.56 10.24 13.94
N GLY A 265 5.46 9.56 15.06
CA GLY A 265 6.59 9.01 15.83
C GLY A 265 6.47 7.53 16.17
N LEU A 266 5.88 6.71 15.31
CA LEU A 266 5.50 5.31 15.54
C LEU A 266 6.63 4.43 16.09
N ALA A 267 7.88 4.69 15.72
CA ALA A 267 9.03 3.91 16.21
C ALA A 267 9.09 3.82 17.75
N ARG A 268 8.71 4.89 18.47
CA ARG A 268 8.69 4.90 19.94
C ARG A 268 7.64 3.94 20.50
N LEU A 269 6.47 3.90 19.87
CA LEU A 269 5.39 2.99 20.26
C LEU A 269 5.80 1.54 20.00
N ILE A 270 6.44 1.25 18.87
CA ILE A 270 6.95 -0.10 18.55
C ILE A 270 7.97 -0.56 19.58
N ASP A 271 8.91 0.32 19.98
CA ASP A 271 9.89 0.04 21.03
C ASP A 271 9.22 -0.25 22.39
N GLU A 272 8.11 0.42 22.70
CA GLU A 272 7.35 0.22 23.92
C GLU A 272 6.54 -1.09 23.91
N LEU A 273 5.96 -1.44 22.77
CA LEU A 273 5.29 -2.74 22.58
C LEU A 273 6.24 -3.92 22.80
N GLY A 274 7.49 -3.81 22.33
CA GLY A 274 8.51 -4.84 22.49
C GLY A 274 9.04 -5.01 23.92
N ARG A 275 8.79 -4.03 24.80
CA ARG A 275 9.14 -4.11 26.24
C ARG A 275 7.99 -4.76 27.01
N THR A 276 7.79 -6.05 26.86
CA THR A 276 6.98 -6.81 27.84
C THR A 276 7.64 -6.68 29.20
N GLU A 277 6.89 -6.31 30.23
CA GLU A 277 7.36 -6.34 31.61
C GLU A 277 7.87 -7.76 31.92
N ALA A 278 9.18 -7.86 32.14
CA ALA A 278 9.84 -9.10 32.53
C ALA A 278 9.48 -9.45 33.99
#